data_20c160cdb3ce446070254115e1ea8543
#
_entry.id   20c160cdb3ce446070254115e1ea8543
#
_cell.length_a   1.000
_cell.length_b   1.000
_cell.length_c   1.000
_cell.angle_alpha   90.00
_cell.angle_beta   90.00
_cell.angle_gamma   90.00
#
_symmetry.space_group_name_H-M   'P 1'
#
loop_
_entity.id
_entity.type
_entity.pdbx_description
1 polymer ?
#
loop_
_entity_poly.entity_id
_entity_poly.type
_entity_poly.pdbx_seq_one_letter_code
_entity_poly.pdbx_strand_id
1 'polypeptide(L)'
;MKKLIILMLSIFLIASCNSARIYDMETYIIGFHDGTYIECVGYSVEVGLGNEYIVKNPDGNQFFDKSKVKFIYMKTDDTQNDN
;
A
#
# COMPACT_ATOMS: atom_id res chain seq x y z
N MET A 1 27.54 0.18 32.46
CA MET A 1 28.01 -0.13 31.18
C MET A 1 27.03 -0.90 30.39
N LYS A 2 26.49 -2.00 30.93
CA LYS A 2 25.55 -2.77 30.17
C LYS A 2 24.32 -1.99 29.79
N LYS A 3 23.85 -1.13 30.68
CA LYS A 3 22.67 -0.36 30.38
C LYS A 3 22.92 0.57 29.21
N LEU A 4 24.10 1.10 29.12
CA LEU A 4 24.42 2.02 28.06
C LEU A 4 24.42 1.30 26.74
N ILE A 5 24.93 0.10 26.70
CA ILE A 5 24.98 -0.68 25.48
C ILE A 5 23.58 -1.02 24.99
N ILE A 6 22.73 -1.41 25.90
CA ILE A 6 21.37 -1.76 25.55
C ILE A 6 20.64 -0.54 24.99
N LEU A 7 20.88 0.60 25.59
CA LEU A 7 20.23 1.81 25.15
C LEU A 7 20.68 2.18 23.76
N MET A 8 21.93 2.00 23.45
CA MET A 8 22.43 2.32 22.13
C MET A 8 21.86 1.39 21.09
N LEU A 9 21.70 0.13 21.43
CA LEU A 9 21.12 -0.82 20.50
C LEU A 9 19.67 -0.48 20.22
N SER A 10 18.96 -0.04 21.23
CA SER A 10 17.56 0.31 21.03
C SER A 10 17.44 1.50 20.10
N ILE A 11 18.28 2.49 20.27
CA ILE A 11 18.23 3.65 19.42
C ILE A 11 18.57 3.27 17.98
N PHE A 12 19.52 2.39 17.83
CA PHE A 12 19.94 1.97 16.51
C PHE A 12 18.80 1.24 15.78
N LEU A 13 18.06 0.40 16.49
CA LEU A 13 16.97 -0.30 15.90
C LEU A 13 15.84 0.65 15.48
N ILE A 14 15.58 1.63 16.30
CA ILE A 14 14.55 2.59 15.98
C ILE A 14 14.94 3.38 14.73
N ALA A 15 16.18 3.77 14.65
CA ALA A 15 16.65 4.51 13.50
C ALA A 15 16.53 3.66 12.24
N SER A 16 16.84 2.39 12.37
CA SER A 16 16.76 1.50 11.25
C SER A 16 15.33 1.38 10.78
N CYS A 17 14.39 1.26 11.68
CA CYS A 17 13.01 1.15 11.31
C CYS A 17 12.53 2.43 10.67
N ASN A 18 12.94 3.55 11.19
CA ASN A 18 12.48 4.80 10.62
C ASN A 18 12.97 5.02 9.21
N SER A 19 14.14 4.52 8.90
CA SER A 19 14.65 4.77 7.56
C SER A 19 14.11 3.75 6.58
N ALA A 20 13.35 2.80 7.02
CA ALA A 20 12.95 1.71 6.19
C ALA A 20 12.19 2.17 5.00
N ARG A 21 11.20 2.91 5.12
CA ARG A 21 10.53 3.26 3.98
C ARG A 21 9.43 4.15 4.23
N ILE A 22 9.15 4.98 3.32
CA ILE A 22 8.10 5.90 3.38
C ILE A 22 7.41 5.84 2.07
N TYR A 23 6.28 5.18 2.04
CA TYR A 23 5.52 5.09 0.83
C TYR A 23 4.23 5.88 1.05
N ASP A 24 3.80 6.62 0.06
CA ASP A 24 2.54 7.32 0.12
C ASP A 24 1.45 6.32 -0.18
N MET A 25 0.85 5.79 0.83
CA MET A 25 -0.17 4.78 0.67
C MET A 25 -1.49 5.44 0.30
N GLU A 26 -2.17 4.87 -0.67
CA GLU A 26 -3.45 5.38 -1.11
C GLU A 26 -4.47 4.25 -1.05
N THR A 27 -5.72 4.61 -1.03
CA THR A 27 -6.77 3.60 -1.08
C THR A 27 -7.29 3.55 -2.51
N TYR A 28 -7.31 2.34 -3.06
CA TYR A 28 -7.80 2.15 -4.41
C TYR A 28 -9.12 1.42 -4.35
N ILE A 29 -10.06 1.83 -5.19
CA ILE A 29 -11.34 1.15 -5.31
C ILE A 29 -11.28 0.27 -6.54
N ILE A 30 -11.50 -1.01 -6.37
CA ILE A 30 -11.46 -1.95 -7.47
C ILE A 30 -12.85 -2.49 -7.68
N GLY A 31 -13.46 -2.15 -8.80
CA GLY A 31 -14.80 -2.59 -9.12
C GLY A 31 -14.76 -3.75 -10.08
N PHE A 32 -15.64 -4.71 -9.87
CA PHE A 32 -15.69 -5.90 -10.69
C PHE A 32 -16.92 -5.89 -11.59
N HIS A 33 -16.88 -6.68 -12.63
CA HIS A 33 -17.99 -6.72 -13.59
C HIS A 33 -19.29 -7.23 -12.97
N ASP A 34 -19.20 -7.93 -11.86
CA ASP A 34 -20.41 -8.45 -11.24
C ASP A 34 -21.09 -7.42 -10.34
N GLY A 35 -20.58 -6.22 -10.29
CA GLY A 35 -21.19 -5.16 -9.51
C GLY A 35 -20.64 -4.99 -8.12
N THR A 36 -19.73 -5.83 -7.70
CA THR A 36 -19.11 -5.70 -6.39
C THR A 36 -17.86 -4.85 -6.47
N TYR A 37 -17.38 -4.41 -5.34
CA TYR A 37 -16.12 -3.70 -5.33
C TYR A 37 -15.43 -3.91 -3.98
N ILE A 38 -14.15 -3.63 -3.93
CA ILE A 38 -13.38 -3.73 -2.71
C ILE A 38 -12.47 -2.52 -2.62
N GLU A 39 -11.95 -2.27 -1.44
CA GLU A 39 -10.97 -1.22 -1.23
C GLU A 39 -9.64 -1.89 -0.93
N CYS A 40 -8.60 -1.39 -1.53
CA CYS A 40 -7.28 -1.95 -1.38
C CYS A 40 -6.31 -0.82 -1.13
N VAL A 41 -5.40 -1.00 -0.19
CA VAL A 41 -4.43 0.03 0.13
C VAL A 41 -3.10 -0.32 -0.50
N GLY A 42 -2.46 0.64 -1.12
CA GLY A 42 -1.17 0.41 -1.72
C GLY A 42 -0.53 1.70 -2.16
N TYR A 43 0.66 1.64 -2.70
CA TYR A 43 1.34 2.85 -3.13
C TYR A 43 1.36 2.98 -4.65
N SER A 44 0.96 1.97 -5.36
CA SER A 44 0.83 2.08 -6.81
C SER A 44 0.06 0.89 -7.36
N VAL A 45 -0.41 1.02 -8.57
CA VAL A 45 -1.10 -0.07 -9.25
C VAL A 45 -0.37 -0.29 -10.57
N GLU A 46 -0.03 -1.53 -10.85
CA GLU A 46 0.70 -1.86 -12.07
C GLU A 46 -0.04 -2.93 -12.84
N VAL A 47 0.25 -3.06 -14.10
CA VAL A 47 -0.34 -4.10 -14.91
C VAL A 47 0.69 -5.21 -15.01
N GLY A 48 0.31 -6.39 -14.59
CA GLY A 48 1.22 -7.51 -14.61
C GLY A 48 1.32 -8.14 -15.97
N LEU A 49 2.31 -8.97 -16.15
CA LEU A 49 2.52 -9.64 -17.40
C LEU A 49 1.50 -10.75 -17.62
N GLY A 50 0.92 -11.26 -16.55
CA GLY A 50 -0.01 -12.36 -16.66
C GLY A 50 -1.45 -11.97 -16.73
N ASN A 51 -1.75 -10.83 -17.28
CA ASN A 51 -3.13 -10.42 -17.43
C ASN A 51 -3.76 -10.13 -16.10
N GLU A 52 -3.07 -9.41 -15.26
CA GLU A 52 -3.57 -9.09 -13.95
C GLU A 52 -3.19 -7.69 -13.56
N TYR A 53 -3.92 -7.12 -12.62
CA TYR A 53 -3.56 -5.86 -12.03
C TYR A 53 -2.90 -6.15 -10.69
N ILE A 54 -1.89 -5.41 -10.33
CA ILE A 54 -1.16 -5.61 -9.10
C ILE A 54 -1.21 -4.34 -8.30
N VAL A 55 -1.75 -4.43 -7.09
CA VAL A 55 -1.72 -3.30 -6.17
C VAL A 55 -0.50 -3.51 -5.29
N LYS A 56 0.47 -2.61 -5.41
CA LYS A 56 1.74 -2.77 -4.73
C LYS A 56 1.65 -2.29 -3.30
N ASN A 57 2.06 -3.12 -2.39
CA ASN A 57 2.01 -2.79 -0.97
C ASN A 57 3.22 -3.40 -0.30
N PRO A 58 3.92 -2.67 0.56
CA PRO A 58 5.11 -3.21 1.20
C PRO A 58 4.85 -4.47 2.02
N ASP A 59 3.62 -4.63 2.50
CA ASP A 59 3.30 -5.80 3.29
C ASP A 59 2.92 -6.98 2.42
N GLY A 60 2.71 -6.77 1.15
CA GLY A 60 2.34 -7.85 0.26
C GLY A 60 1.53 -7.30 -0.89
N ASN A 61 1.89 -7.63 -2.11
CA ASN A 61 1.16 -7.15 -3.27
C ASN A 61 -0.13 -7.94 -3.43
N GLN A 62 -1.15 -7.29 -3.95
CA GLN A 62 -2.42 -7.97 -4.22
C GLN A 62 -2.63 -8.04 -5.70
N PHE A 63 -3.12 -9.18 -6.17
CA PHE A 63 -3.27 -9.43 -7.58
C PHE A 63 -4.73 -9.62 -7.95
N PHE A 64 -5.16 -9.05 -9.05
CA PHE A 64 -6.54 -9.15 -9.48
C PHE A 64 -6.60 -9.50 -10.96
N ASP A 65 -7.44 -10.46 -11.31
CA ASP A 65 -7.58 -10.91 -12.67
C ASP A 65 -8.16 -9.77 -13.49
N LYS A 66 -7.44 -9.38 -14.53
CA LYS A 66 -7.83 -8.26 -15.33
C LYS A 66 -9.19 -8.47 -15.97
N SER A 67 -9.53 -9.70 -16.30
CA SER A 67 -10.78 -9.97 -16.94
C SER A 67 -11.98 -9.76 -16.02
N LYS A 68 -11.76 -9.75 -14.72
CA LYS A 68 -12.86 -9.57 -13.78
C LYS A 68 -12.99 -8.15 -13.32
N VAL A 69 -11.98 -7.34 -13.54
CA VAL A 69 -11.96 -5.97 -13.05
C VAL A 69 -12.58 -5.05 -14.05
N LYS A 70 -13.56 -4.28 -13.62
CA LYS A 70 -14.21 -3.32 -14.46
C LYS A 70 -13.51 -1.97 -14.40
N PHE A 71 -13.10 -1.54 -13.21
CA PHE A 71 -12.38 -0.29 -13.07
C PHE A 71 -11.52 -0.30 -11.82
N ILE A 72 -10.52 0.54 -11.80
CA ILE A 72 -9.70 0.77 -10.63
C ILE A 72 -9.47 2.27 -10.58
N TYR A 73 -9.75 2.89 -9.45
CA TYR A 73 -9.37 4.28 -9.32
C TYR A 73 -8.93 4.57 -7.89
N MET A 74 -8.20 5.63 -7.73
CA MET A 74 -7.67 6.01 -6.45
C MET A 74 -8.73 6.81 -5.74
N LYS A 75 -9.05 6.41 -4.52
CA LYS A 75 -10.03 7.10 -3.74
C LYS A 75 -9.33 8.26 -3.10
N THR A 76 -9.66 9.46 -3.52
CA THR A 76 -9.02 10.59 -2.92
C THR A 76 -9.77 10.91 -1.68
N ASP A 77 -9.07 11.36 -0.71
CA ASP A 77 -9.67 11.71 0.51
C ASP A 77 -10.12 13.10 0.36
N ASP A 78 -11.27 13.30 -0.14
CA ASP A 78 -11.61 14.56 -0.47
C ASP A 78 -11.92 15.41 0.55
N THR A 79 -11.88 14.94 1.67
CA THR A 79 -12.15 15.78 2.69
C THR A 79 -11.38 16.94 2.58
N GLN A 80 -10.27 16.77 2.05
CA GLN A 80 -9.49 17.85 2.03
C GLN A 80 -9.98 18.77 1.13
N ASN A 81 -10.67 18.39 0.24
CA ASN A 81 -10.93 19.32 -0.65
C ASN A 81 -12.03 20.01 -0.32
N ASP A 82 -12.60 19.74 0.48
CA ASP A 82 -13.58 20.40 0.73
C ASP A 82 -13.32 21.45 1.30
N ASN A 83 -12.69 21.64 1.38
CA ASN A 83 -12.31 22.65 1.86
C ASN A 83 -12.56 23.52 1.53
#